data_c9d0e58da269af8230d38efeb5887002
#
_entry.id   c9d0e58da269af8230d38efeb5887002
#
_cell.length_a   1.000
_cell.length_b   1.000
_cell.length_c   1.000
_cell.angle_alpha   90.00
_cell.angle_beta   90.00
_cell.angle_gamma   90.00
#
_symmetry.space_group_name_H-M   'P 1'
#
loop_
_entity.id
_entity.type
_entity.pdbx_description
1 polymer ?
#
loop_
_entity_poly.entity_id
_entity_poly.type
_entity_poly.pdbx_seq_one_letter_code
_entity_poly.pdbx_strand_id
1 'polypeptide(L)'
;MKRTYAYWVGASLIITSLVAAPSCTKSTDDDSELVGNWKRSDDFEGNARSEAVSFVIGDNAYVGTGATNTSNTERFKDLWEYNVTRRYWVQKADLPGAARSSAVAFAIGSKGYVGTGYDGVQRLSDFWEYDPSGDTWTQKAGFGGSARTDASAFTIDGNGYVACGYDGNWLKDLWEYTPGAGSADPGTWTKKASVGGSKRSAAMSFTFGGKAYICAGVNNGEVQQDLWQYDPVADTWAEKTKIYNYSDDSYDDDWGTIARHNAVVFTIGNYVYLATGENGSINSTTWRYDPVNDSWVEKTGFEQTGRTGAVAFTISNRGFVLTGRSGTLMMDNMYEFLPDDEQVDND
;
A
#
# COMPACT_ATOMS: atom_id res chain seq x y z
N MET A 1 -11.95 106.06 25.53
CA MET A 1 -10.97 105.32 24.78
C MET A 1 -11.12 103.80 25.15
N LYS A 2 -11.85 103.05 24.34
CA LYS A 2 -11.97 101.61 24.55
C LYS A 2 -11.35 100.89 23.35
N ARG A 3 -10.32 100.12 23.60
CA ARG A 3 -9.60 99.34 22.61
C ARG A 3 -10.34 97.95 22.51
N THR A 4 -10.87 97.63 21.34
CA THR A 4 -11.45 96.32 21.01
C THR A 4 -10.37 95.41 20.45
N TYR A 5 -10.19 94.24 21.02
CA TYR A 5 -9.30 93.21 20.49
C TYR A 5 -10.16 92.21 19.72
N ALA A 6 -9.81 92.01 18.46
CA ALA A 6 -10.43 90.97 17.60
C ALA A 6 -9.59 89.66 17.75
N TYR A 7 -10.24 88.62 18.13
CA TYR A 7 -9.62 87.27 18.13
C TYR A 7 -9.83 86.60 16.78
N TRP A 8 -8.78 86.21 16.18
CA TRP A 8 -8.80 85.34 15.01
C TRP A 8 -8.83 83.87 15.49
N VAL A 9 -9.92 83.12 15.15
CA VAL A 9 -10.02 81.66 15.34
C VAL A 9 -9.50 80.98 14.06
N GLY A 10 -8.28 80.47 14.16
CA GLY A 10 -7.76 79.66 13.06
C GLY A 10 -8.31 78.23 13.14
N ALA A 11 -9.09 77.87 12.16
CA ALA A 11 -9.53 76.48 11.99
C ALA A 11 -8.42 75.65 11.38
N SER A 12 -7.78 74.76 12.19
CA SER A 12 -6.83 73.75 11.70
C SER A 12 -7.63 72.55 11.14
N LEU A 13 -7.54 72.39 9.84
CA LEU A 13 -8.04 71.20 9.14
C LEU A 13 -7.05 70.07 9.38
N ILE A 14 -7.41 69.11 10.23
CA ILE A 14 -6.69 67.86 10.37
C ILE A 14 -7.09 66.94 9.23
N ILE A 15 -6.23 66.79 8.23
CA ILE A 15 -6.36 65.77 7.18
C ILE A 15 -5.85 64.47 7.76
N THR A 16 -6.73 63.61 8.22
CA THR A 16 -6.44 62.20 8.53
C THR A 16 -6.26 61.42 7.22
N SER A 17 -5.04 61.22 6.79
CA SER A 17 -4.71 60.27 5.72
C SER A 17 -4.95 58.86 6.25
N LEU A 18 -6.05 58.23 5.78
CA LEU A 18 -6.23 56.77 5.92
C LEU A 18 -5.15 56.11 5.08
N VAL A 19 -4.13 55.60 5.73
CA VAL A 19 -3.22 54.62 5.14
C VAL A 19 -4.01 53.32 5.08
N ALA A 20 -4.56 52.98 3.92
CA ALA A 20 -5.03 51.62 3.62
C ALA A 20 -3.79 50.73 3.58
N ALA A 21 -3.53 49.99 4.65
CA ALA A 21 -2.61 48.88 4.59
C ALA A 21 -3.18 47.90 3.54
N PRO A 22 -2.38 47.46 2.56
CA PRO A 22 -2.82 46.32 1.75
C PRO A 22 -2.95 45.16 2.72
N SER A 23 -4.19 44.72 2.95
CA SER A 23 -4.49 43.40 3.47
C SER A 23 -3.86 42.49 2.43
N CYS A 24 -2.79 41.81 2.76
CA CYS A 24 -2.43 40.59 2.09
C CYS A 24 -3.60 39.64 2.34
N THR A 25 -4.56 39.66 1.44
CA THR A 25 -5.37 38.48 1.19
C THR A 25 -4.35 37.44 0.74
N LYS A 26 -4.01 36.50 1.64
CA LYS A 26 -3.55 35.19 1.23
C LYS A 26 -4.43 34.85 0.03
N SER A 27 -3.84 34.76 -1.15
CA SER A 27 -4.54 34.19 -2.27
C SER A 27 -4.90 32.79 -1.81
N THR A 28 -6.16 32.65 -1.48
CA THR A 28 -6.75 31.36 -1.30
C THR A 28 -6.48 30.57 -2.56
N ASP A 29 -5.73 29.47 -2.34
CA ASP A 29 -6.27 28.19 -2.67
C ASP A 29 -6.34 27.98 -4.17
N ASP A 30 -5.26 27.45 -4.65
CA ASP A 30 -5.37 26.41 -5.66
C ASP A 30 -6.04 25.22 -4.94
N ASP A 31 -7.34 25.32 -4.68
CA ASP A 31 -8.24 24.20 -4.44
C ASP A 31 -8.37 23.46 -5.79
N SER A 32 -7.23 22.96 -6.30
CA SER A 32 -7.26 21.96 -7.35
C SER A 32 -7.91 20.74 -6.71
N GLU A 33 -9.19 20.57 -7.01
CA GLU A 33 -9.97 19.42 -6.58
C GLU A 33 -9.17 18.15 -6.89
N LEU A 34 -8.94 17.31 -5.86
CA LEU A 34 -8.17 16.09 -6.04
C LEU A 34 -8.88 15.22 -7.07
N VAL A 35 -8.15 14.74 -8.06
CA VAL A 35 -8.69 13.93 -9.15
C VAL A 35 -8.56 12.46 -8.82
N GLY A 36 -9.60 11.70 -9.13
CA GLY A 36 -9.74 10.27 -8.91
C GLY A 36 -11.08 9.93 -8.28
N ASN A 37 -11.60 8.74 -8.55
CA ASN A 37 -12.86 8.27 -8.00
C ASN A 37 -12.71 6.84 -7.47
N TRP A 38 -13.24 6.57 -6.27
CA TRP A 38 -13.33 5.25 -5.67
C TRP A 38 -14.72 4.69 -5.84
N LYS A 39 -14.87 3.78 -6.80
CA LYS A 39 -16.15 3.17 -7.14
C LYS A 39 -16.34 1.82 -6.50
N ARG A 40 -17.50 1.60 -5.87
CA ARG A 40 -17.83 0.29 -5.33
C ARG A 40 -17.91 -0.76 -6.45
N SER A 41 -17.22 -1.88 -6.24
CA SER A 41 -17.24 -3.03 -7.12
C SER A 41 -18.00 -4.20 -6.46
N ASP A 42 -17.73 -5.44 -6.87
CA ASP A 42 -18.36 -6.64 -6.31
C ASP A 42 -17.77 -6.93 -4.92
N ASP A 43 -18.61 -7.27 -3.96
CA ASP A 43 -18.14 -7.65 -2.63
C ASP A 43 -17.44 -9.01 -2.68
N PHE A 44 -16.50 -9.23 -1.77
CA PHE A 44 -15.82 -10.51 -1.62
C PHE A 44 -16.78 -11.55 -1.06
N GLU A 45 -16.96 -12.69 -1.75
CA GLU A 45 -17.90 -13.73 -1.31
C GLU A 45 -17.39 -14.61 -0.16
N GLY A 46 -16.11 -14.53 0.18
CA GLY A 46 -15.57 -15.15 1.39
C GLY A 46 -15.88 -14.34 2.65
N ASN A 47 -15.52 -14.86 3.81
CA ASN A 47 -15.72 -14.14 5.08
C ASN A 47 -14.92 -12.83 5.09
N ALA A 48 -15.51 -11.76 5.65
CA ALA A 48 -14.83 -10.50 5.93
C ALA A 48 -13.56 -10.74 6.76
N ARG A 49 -12.44 -10.16 6.35
CA ARG A 49 -11.11 -10.47 6.90
C ARG A 49 -10.09 -9.35 6.73
N SER A 50 -9.01 -9.45 7.44
CA SER A 50 -7.80 -8.65 7.25
C SER A 50 -6.56 -9.54 7.14
N GLU A 51 -5.42 -8.96 6.72
CA GLU A 51 -4.14 -9.66 6.63
C GLU A 51 -4.20 -10.91 5.72
N ALA A 52 -5.06 -10.87 4.73
CA ALA A 52 -5.16 -11.86 3.65
C ALA A 52 -4.00 -11.69 2.66
N VAL A 53 -3.88 -12.61 1.73
CA VAL A 53 -2.97 -12.50 0.58
C VAL A 53 -3.76 -12.30 -0.71
N SER A 54 -3.11 -11.68 -1.71
CA SER A 54 -3.63 -11.61 -3.07
C SER A 54 -2.54 -11.85 -4.10
N PHE A 55 -2.89 -12.42 -5.24
CA PHE A 55 -2.05 -12.53 -6.44
C PHE A 55 -2.93 -12.59 -7.69
N VAL A 56 -2.34 -12.32 -8.85
CA VAL A 56 -3.05 -12.30 -10.14
C VAL A 56 -2.40 -13.27 -11.11
N ILE A 57 -3.22 -14.08 -11.78
CA ILE A 57 -2.80 -14.97 -12.88
C ILE A 57 -3.71 -14.71 -14.07
N GLY A 58 -3.16 -14.19 -15.17
CA GLY A 58 -3.96 -13.78 -16.33
C GLY A 58 -5.02 -12.75 -15.95
N ASP A 59 -6.27 -13.04 -16.26
CA ASP A 59 -7.42 -12.16 -15.99
C ASP A 59 -8.17 -12.49 -14.68
N ASN A 60 -7.57 -13.28 -13.81
CA ASN A 60 -8.16 -13.66 -12.54
C ASN A 60 -7.31 -13.20 -11.35
N ALA A 61 -7.95 -12.56 -10.36
CA ALA A 61 -7.34 -12.32 -9.05
C ALA A 61 -7.67 -13.47 -8.10
N TYR A 62 -6.72 -13.75 -7.23
CA TYR A 62 -6.88 -14.76 -6.18
C TYR A 62 -6.69 -14.07 -4.82
N VAL A 63 -7.60 -14.35 -3.88
CA VAL A 63 -7.56 -13.86 -2.51
C VAL A 63 -7.76 -15.02 -1.56
N GLY A 64 -6.94 -15.12 -0.52
CA GLY A 64 -7.03 -16.21 0.43
C GLY A 64 -6.37 -15.91 1.76
N THR A 65 -6.46 -16.85 2.69
CA THR A 65 -5.90 -16.71 4.05
C THR A 65 -6.47 -15.51 4.82
N GLY A 66 -5.74 -14.98 5.81
CA GLY A 66 -6.20 -13.85 6.62
C GLY A 66 -6.91 -14.27 7.92
N ALA A 67 -7.47 -13.30 8.63
CA ALA A 67 -8.12 -13.52 9.92
C ALA A 67 -9.40 -12.68 10.07
N THR A 68 -10.39 -13.18 10.87
CA THR A 68 -11.70 -12.53 11.06
C THR A 68 -11.75 -11.49 12.16
N ASN A 69 -10.81 -11.45 13.10
CA ASN A 69 -10.87 -10.51 14.22
C ASN A 69 -9.49 -10.05 14.69
N THR A 70 -9.46 -8.98 15.48
CA THR A 70 -8.23 -8.39 16.00
C THR A 70 -7.51 -9.28 17.01
N SER A 71 -8.19 -10.21 17.66
CA SER A 71 -7.58 -11.22 18.53
C SER A 71 -6.97 -12.36 17.74
N ASN A 72 -7.18 -12.38 16.43
CA ASN A 72 -6.64 -13.39 15.50
C ASN A 72 -6.98 -14.83 15.93
N THR A 73 -8.15 -15.04 16.49
CA THR A 73 -8.56 -16.36 16.97
C THR A 73 -9.02 -17.26 15.84
N GLU A 74 -9.50 -16.69 14.74
CA GLU A 74 -9.91 -17.42 13.57
C GLU A 74 -9.11 -16.98 12.35
N ARG A 75 -8.43 -17.93 11.72
CA ARG A 75 -7.65 -17.74 10.49
C ARG A 75 -8.17 -18.63 9.40
N PHE A 76 -7.96 -18.19 8.18
CA PHE A 76 -8.42 -18.88 6.98
C PHE A 76 -7.27 -19.57 6.24
N LYS A 77 -7.63 -20.55 5.48
CA LYS A 77 -6.77 -21.23 4.49
C LYS A 77 -7.47 -21.40 3.15
N ASP A 78 -8.67 -20.83 3.01
CA ASP A 78 -9.44 -20.81 1.78
C ASP A 78 -8.74 -19.97 0.70
N LEU A 79 -9.05 -20.26 -0.54
CA LEU A 79 -8.64 -19.48 -1.71
C LEU A 79 -9.87 -19.18 -2.55
N TRP A 80 -9.96 -17.96 -3.04
CA TRP A 80 -11.05 -17.50 -3.89
C TRP A 80 -10.49 -16.88 -5.15
N GLU A 81 -11.10 -17.19 -6.29
CA GLU A 81 -10.79 -16.64 -7.60
C GLU A 81 -11.86 -15.61 -7.98
N TYR A 82 -11.44 -14.41 -8.34
CA TYR A 82 -12.30 -13.37 -8.91
C TYR A 82 -12.06 -13.25 -10.41
N ASN A 83 -13.13 -13.40 -11.20
CA ASN A 83 -13.10 -13.12 -12.61
C ASN A 83 -13.60 -11.71 -12.90
N VAL A 84 -12.71 -10.80 -13.28
CA VAL A 84 -13.02 -9.37 -13.48
C VAL A 84 -14.01 -9.13 -14.62
N THR A 85 -14.03 -9.97 -15.66
CA THR A 85 -14.92 -9.83 -16.81
C THR A 85 -16.34 -10.28 -16.48
N ARG A 86 -16.48 -11.39 -15.73
CA ARG A 86 -17.76 -11.98 -15.36
C ARG A 86 -18.29 -11.47 -14.02
N ARG A 87 -17.44 -10.78 -13.24
CA ARG A 87 -17.78 -10.14 -11.98
C ARG A 87 -18.37 -11.11 -10.94
N TYR A 88 -17.67 -12.23 -10.71
CA TYR A 88 -18.05 -13.18 -9.66
C TYR A 88 -16.83 -13.84 -9.04
N TRP A 89 -17.02 -14.32 -7.82
CA TRP A 89 -16.04 -15.09 -7.05
C TRP A 89 -16.34 -16.59 -7.13
N VAL A 90 -15.29 -17.40 -7.13
CA VAL A 90 -15.39 -18.87 -7.05
C VAL A 90 -14.40 -19.35 -6.01
N GLN A 91 -14.89 -20.11 -5.03
CA GLN A 91 -14.00 -20.76 -4.09
C GLN A 91 -13.19 -21.86 -4.80
N LYS A 92 -11.90 -21.90 -4.51
CA LYS A 92 -10.92 -22.84 -5.05
C LYS A 92 -10.45 -23.79 -3.95
N ALA A 93 -9.57 -24.73 -4.29
CA ALA A 93 -9.00 -25.65 -3.32
C ALA A 93 -8.30 -24.89 -2.17
N ASP A 94 -8.60 -25.28 -0.95
CA ASP A 94 -7.95 -24.73 0.26
C ASP A 94 -6.44 -24.98 0.25
N LEU A 95 -5.68 -24.02 0.79
CA LEU A 95 -4.27 -24.20 1.08
C LEU A 95 -4.07 -25.42 2.01
N PRO A 96 -3.26 -26.43 1.64
CA PRO A 96 -3.08 -27.63 2.47
C PRO A 96 -2.33 -27.35 3.79
N GLY A 97 -1.56 -26.25 3.85
CA GLY A 97 -0.89 -25.81 5.04
C GLY A 97 -1.84 -25.29 6.13
N ALA A 98 -1.29 -24.86 7.26
CA ALA A 98 -2.07 -24.28 8.34
C ALA A 98 -2.82 -23.02 7.88
N ALA A 99 -4.04 -22.79 8.43
CA ALA A 99 -4.75 -21.52 8.30
C ALA A 99 -3.87 -20.40 8.88
N ARG A 100 -3.78 -19.25 8.19
CA ARG A 100 -2.79 -18.22 8.49
C ARG A 100 -3.22 -16.82 8.16
N SER A 101 -2.60 -15.83 8.80
CA SER A 101 -2.66 -14.43 8.43
C SER A 101 -1.26 -13.86 8.23
N SER A 102 -1.14 -12.65 7.68
CA SER A 102 0.14 -11.95 7.47
C SER A 102 1.17 -12.78 6.68
N ALA A 103 0.70 -13.61 5.76
CA ALA A 103 1.50 -14.39 4.82
C ALA A 103 1.97 -13.54 3.64
N VAL A 104 2.86 -14.08 2.84
CA VAL A 104 3.21 -13.52 1.53
C VAL A 104 2.56 -14.31 0.41
N ALA A 105 2.27 -13.62 -0.71
CA ALA A 105 1.90 -14.25 -1.95
C ALA A 105 2.44 -13.50 -3.16
N PHE A 106 2.62 -14.22 -4.25
CA PHE A 106 2.96 -13.69 -5.56
C PHE A 106 2.62 -14.70 -6.67
N ALA A 107 2.62 -14.26 -7.91
CA ALA A 107 2.47 -15.13 -9.07
C ALA A 107 3.76 -15.19 -9.90
N ILE A 108 4.11 -16.36 -10.42
CA ILE A 108 5.16 -16.56 -11.40
C ILE A 108 4.58 -17.34 -12.57
N GLY A 109 4.58 -16.72 -13.75
CA GLY A 109 3.93 -17.32 -14.93
C GLY A 109 2.46 -17.58 -14.67
N SER A 110 2.04 -18.84 -14.79
CA SER A 110 0.66 -19.28 -14.58
C SER A 110 0.42 -19.91 -13.20
N LYS A 111 1.31 -19.71 -12.23
CA LYS A 111 1.21 -20.29 -10.89
C LYS A 111 1.16 -19.21 -9.83
N GLY A 112 0.37 -19.44 -8.76
CA GLY A 112 0.37 -18.65 -7.55
C GLY A 112 1.24 -19.28 -6.47
N TYR A 113 1.82 -18.46 -5.59
CA TYR A 113 2.65 -18.94 -4.48
C TYR A 113 2.20 -18.27 -3.20
N VAL A 114 2.10 -19.06 -2.13
CA VAL A 114 1.73 -18.58 -0.77
C VAL A 114 2.68 -19.22 0.23
N GLY A 115 3.20 -18.42 1.16
CA GLY A 115 4.08 -18.94 2.22
C GLY A 115 4.22 -17.98 3.40
N THR A 116 4.97 -18.41 4.41
CA THR A 116 5.18 -17.65 5.65
C THR A 116 3.88 -17.35 6.42
N GLY A 117 3.85 -16.31 7.24
CA GLY A 117 2.66 -15.91 8.00
C GLY A 117 2.61 -16.49 9.42
N TYR A 118 1.45 -16.39 10.04
CA TYR A 118 1.22 -16.78 11.44
C TYR A 118 -0.07 -17.60 11.58
N ASP A 119 0.01 -18.77 12.24
CA ASP A 119 -1.11 -19.69 12.42
C ASP A 119 -1.91 -19.50 13.73
N GLY A 120 -1.49 -18.53 14.53
CA GLY A 120 -2.08 -18.27 15.86
C GLY A 120 -1.21 -18.78 17.02
N VAL A 121 -0.24 -19.63 16.71
CA VAL A 121 0.68 -20.21 17.69
C VAL A 121 2.12 -19.86 17.32
N GLN A 122 2.48 -20.02 16.05
CA GLN A 122 3.84 -19.83 15.56
C GLN A 122 3.87 -19.16 14.18
N ARG A 123 5.01 -18.57 13.87
CA ARG A 123 5.33 -18.09 12.53
C ARG A 123 5.68 -19.29 11.65
N LEU A 124 5.32 -19.18 10.37
CA LEU A 124 5.45 -20.24 9.40
C LEU A 124 6.59 -19.96 8.41
N SER A 125 7.14 -21.02 7.83
CA SER A 125 8.15 -20.97 6.77
C SER A 125 7.85 -21.95 5.63
N ASP A 126 6.72 -22.67 5.69
CA ASP A 126 6.27 -23.49 4.57
C ASP A 126 5.91 -22.62 3.35
N PHE A 127 6.01 -23.20 2.16
CA PHE A 127 5.79 -22.52 0.90
C PHE A 127 5.03 -23.44 -0.06
N TRP A 128 4.02 -22.90 -0.75
CA TRP A 128 3.07 -23.67 -1.55
C TRP A 128 2.86 -23.03 -2.90
N GLU A 129 2.83 -23.83 -3.95
CA GLU A 129 2.48 -23.46 -5.33
C GLU A 129 1.04 -23.87 -5.62
N TYR A 130 0.25 -22.95 -6.13
CA TYR A 130 -1.09 -23.18 -6.63
C TYR A 130 -1.11 -23.28 -8.16
N ASP A 131 -1.71 -24.34 -8.68
CA ASP A 131 -1.97 -24.54 -10.10
C ASP A 131 -3.45 -24.35 -10.40
N PRO A 132 -3.87 -23.21 -11.02
CA PRO A 132 -5.27 -22.98 -11.32
C PRO A 132 -5.83 -23.96 -12.38
N SER A 133 -5.00 -24.57 -13.24
CA SER A 133 -5.46 -25.48 -14.27
C SER A 133 -5.99 -26.81 -13.70
N GLY A 134 -5.43 -27.26 -12.60
CA GLY A 134 -5.84 -28.46 -11.87
C GLY A 134 -6.59 -28.17 -10.57
N ASP A 135 -6.68 -26.90 -10.17
CA ASP A 135 -7.16 -26.49 -8.84
C ASP A 135 -6.44 -27.26 -7.72
N THR A 136 -5.11 -27.27 -7.77
CA THR A 136 -4.28 -28.08 -6.87
C THR A 136 -3.11 -27.29 -6.30
N TRP A 137 -2.70 -27.69 -5.10
CA TRP A 137 -1.54 -27.17 -4.41
C TRP A 137 -0.41 -28.18 -4.36
N THR A 138 0.83 -27.69 -4.50
CA THR A 138 2.05 -28.48 -4.34
C THR A 138 2.97 -27.79 -3.35
N GLN A 139 3.47 -28.52 -2.36
CA GLN A 139 4.46 -27.98 -1.45
C GLN A 139 5.80 -27.77 -2.15
N LYS A 140 6.41 -26.63 -1.95
CA LYS A 140 7.72 -26.24 -2.50
C LYS A 140 8.79 -26.19 -1.42
N ALA A 141 10.02 -25.82 -1.79
CA ALA A 141 11.08 -25.59 -0.82
C ALA A 141 10.61 -24.59 0.23
N GLY A 142 10.71 -24.96 1.50
CA GLY A 142 10.41 -24.06 2.59
C GLY A 142 11.22 -22.77 2.47
N PHE A 143 10.65 -21.66 2.94
CA PHE A 143 11.28 -20.35 2.84
C PHE A 143 12.72 -20.36 3.37
N GLY A 144 13.65 -19.81 2.61
CA GLY A 144 15.10 -19.86 2.91
C GLY A 144 15.54 -19.04 4.12
N GLY A 145 14.73 -18.08 4.56
CA GLY A 145 14.97 -17.30 5.77
C GLY A 145 14.26 -17.87 7.00
N SER A 146 14.25 -17.10 8.10
CA SER A 146 13.49 -17.45 9.31
C SER A 146 11.98 -17.40 9.07
N ALA A 147 11.21 -18.24 9.74
CA ALA A 147 9.74 -18.17 9.79
C ALA A 147 9.29 -16.78 10.23
N ARG A 148 8.37 -16.13 9.51
CA ARG A 148 8.06 -14.71 9.69
C ARG A 148 6.64 -14.33 9.30
N THR A 149 6.22 -13.17 9.79
CA THR A 149 4.98 -12.48 9.40
C THR A 149 5.29 -11.14 8.74
N ASP A 150 4.30 -10.56 8.08
CA ASP A 150 4.31 -9.17 7.62
C ASP A 150 5.54 -8.84 6.75
N ALA A 151 6.00 -9.82 5.99
CA ALA A 151 7.03 -9.63 4.99
C ALA A 151 6.43 -9.01 3.71
N SER A 152 7.28 -8.34 2.94
CA SER A 152 6.94 -7.85 1.60
C SER A 152 7.31 -8.89 0.56
N ALA A 153 6.52 -9.01 -0.52
CA ALA A 153 6.80 -9.95 -1.59
C ALA A 153 6.52 -9.35 -2.98
N PHE A 154 7.29 -9.76 -3.97
CA PHE A 154 7.18 -9.30 -5.35
C PHE A 154 7.81 -10.30 -6.32
N THR A 155 7.61 -10.09 -7.63
CA THR A 155 8.22 -10.91 -8.68
C THR A 155 9.00 -10.06 -9.68
N ILE A 156 10.16 -10.54 -10.10
CA ILE A 156 10.95 -9.96 -11.19
C ILE A 156 11.49 -11.10 -12.04
N ASP A 157 11.36 -10.99 -13.36
CA ASP A 157 11.97 -11.88 -14.35
C ASP A 157 11.75 -13.39 -14.08
N GLY A 158 10.53 -13.73 -13.63
CA GLY A 158 10.16 -15.13 -13.38
C GLY A 158 10.65 -15.69 -12.05
N ASN A 159 11.23 -14.88 -11.18
CA ASN A 159 11.60 -15.24 -9.82
C ASN A 159 10.71 -14.51 -8.80
N GLY A 160 10.43 -15.18 -7.67
CA GLY A 160 9.73 -14.59 -6.54
C GLY A 160 10.71 -14.04 -5.51
N TYR A 161 10.35 -12.98 -4.82
CA TYR A 161 11.18 -12.39 -3.78
C TYR A 161 10.38 -12.18 -2.50
N VAL A 162 11.04 -12.41 -1.36
CA VAL A 162 10.50 -12.12 -0.03
C VAL A 162 11.51 -11.29 0.75
N ALA A 163 11.09 -10.16 1.26
CA ALA A 163 11.91 -9.18 1.96
C ALA A 163 11.35 -8.81 3.32
N CYS A 164 12.20 -8.44 4.25
CA CYS A 164 11.80 -7.85 5.52
C CYS A 164 10.90 -8.78 6.37
N GLY A 165 9.99 -8.21 7.14
CA GLY A 165 9.06 -8.94 8.02
C GLY A 165 9.54 -9.04 9.46
N TYR A 166 8.84 -9.88 10.23
CA TYR A 166 9.06 -10.03 11.66
C TYR A 166 9.11 -11.51 12.09
N ASP A 167 10.24 -11.94 12.72
CA ASP A 167 10.44 -13.30 13.25
C ASP A 167 10.52 -13.36 14.79
N GLY A 168 10.26 -12.25 15.43
CA GLY A 168 10.57 -11.92 16.81
C GLY A 168 11.48 -10.70 16.86
N ASN A 169 12.12 -10.40 15.73
CA ASN A 169 12.87 -9.19 15.44
C ASN A 169 12.44 -8.66 14.09
N TRP A 170 12.50 -7.35 13.88
CA TRP A 170 12.34 -6.78 12.54
C TRP A 170 13.51 -7.18 11.66
N LEU A 171 13.22 -7.46 10.39
CA LEU A 171 14.19 -7.98 9.43
C LEU A 171 14.39 -7.00 8.28
N LYS A 172 15.48 -7.16 7.52
CA LYS A 172 15.75 -6.43 6.28
C LYS A 172 16.42 -7.30 5.21
N ASP A 173 16.49 -8.62 5.43
CA ASP A 173 17.00 -9.54 4.46
C ASP A 173 16.09 -9.63 3.23
N LEU A 174 16.68 -10.00 2.11
CA LEU A 174 16.00 -10.29 0.85
C LEU A 174 16.37 -11.72 0.42
N TRP A 175 15.35 -12.46 -0.02
CA TRP A 175 15.49 -13.82 -0.53
C TRP A 175 14.80 -13.94 -1.88
N GLU A 176 15.50 -14.54 -2.84
CA GLU A 176 15.00 -14.86 -4.17
C GLU A 176 14.61 -16.33 -4.23
N TYR A 177 13.41 -16.60 -4.72
CA TYR A 177 12.91 -17.92 -5.05
C TYR A 177 12.99 -18.15 -6.56
N THR A 178 13.76 -19.14 -6.97
CA THR A 178 13.80 -19.63 -8.35
C THR A 178 12.94 -20.88 -8.44
N PRO A 179 11.86 -20.88 -9.25
CA PRO A 179 11.02 -22.06 -9.43
C PRO A 179 11.81 -23.23 -10.00
N GLY A 180 11.43 -24.43 -9.59
CA GLY A 180 11.99 -25.65 -10.16
C GLY A 180 11.52 -25.92 -11.58
N ALA A 181 12.22 -26.78 -12.30
CA ALA A 181 11.94 -27.13 -13.70
C ALA A 181 10.62 -27.90 -13.93
N GLY A 182 9.92 -28.30 -12.88
CA GLY A 182 8.65 -29.01 -12.95
C GLY A 182 8.00 -29.15 -11.58
N SER A 183 6.81 -29.74 -11.52
CA SER A 183 6.03 -29.86 -10.26
C SER A 183 6.77 -30.62 -9.16
N ALA A 184 7.60 -31.60 -9.51
CA ALA A 184 8.39 -32.39 -8.55
C ALA A 184 9.64 -31.65 -8.04
N ASP A 185 10.09 -30.62 -8.73
CA ASP A 185 11.23 -29.81 -8.31
C ASP A 185 10.74 -28.74 -7.31
N PRO A 186 11.24 -28.71 -6.06
CA PRO A 186 10.74 -27.79 -5.05
C PRO A 186 11.18 -26.35 -5.29
N GLY A 187 12.08 -26.06 -6.24
CA GLY A 187 12.72 -24.76 -6.40
C GLY A 187 13.79 -24.48 -5.33
N THR A 188 14.39 -23.31 -5.40
CA THR A 188 15.49 -22.93 -4.49
C THR A 188 15.35 -21.49 -4.01
N TRP A 189 15.82 -21.26 -2.77
CA TRP A 189 15.94 -19.93 -2.18
C TRP A 189 17.39 -19.47 -2.13
N THR A 190 17.66 -18.28 -2.60
CA THR A 190 18.98 -17.65 -2.58
C THR A 190 18.90 -16.32 -1.83
N LYS A 191 19.78 -16.13 -0.88
CA LYS A 191 19.86 -14.84 -0.16
C LYS A 191 20.50 -13.79 -1.05
N LYS A 192 19.89 -12.60 -1.10
CA LYS A 192 20.32 -11.44 -1.87
C LYS A 192 20.76 -10.30 -0.95
N ALA A 193 21.19 -9.19 -1.54
CA ALA A 193 21.56 -7.98 -0.81
C ALA A 193 20.39 -7.49 0.05
N SER A 194 20.66 -7.25 1.32
CA SER A 194 19.64 -6.77 2.25
C SER A 194 19.12 -5.41 1.85
N VAL A 195 17.81 -5.18 2.10
CA VAL A 195 17.14 -3.89 1.86
C VAL A 195 17.91 -2.76 2.54
N GLY A 196 18.01 -1.63 1.86
CA GLY A 196 18.57 -0.42 2.43
C GLY A 196 17.77 0.11 3.63
N GLY A 197 18.32 1.05 4.36
CA GLY A 197 17.66 1.63 5.51
C GLY A 197 17.49 0.69 6.70
N SER A 198 16.44 0.94 7.48
CA SER A 198 16.14 0.21 8.70
C SER A 198 15.50 -1.15 8.43
N LYS A 199 15.61 -2.06 9.41
CA LYS A 199 14.79 -3.28 9.48
C LYS A 199 13.32 -2.89 9.58
N ARG A 200 12.40 -3.70 9.01
CA ARG A 200 10.97 -3.36 8.99
C ARG A 200 10.06 -4.56 8.74
N SER A 201 8.79 -4.38 9.06
CA SER A 201 7.68 -5.27 8.68
C SER A 201 6.54 -4.46 8.09
N ALA A 202 5.57 -5.13 7.50
CA ALA A 202 4.35 -4.51 6.94
C ALA A 202 4.64 -3.34 5.96
N ALA A 203 5.77 -3.39 5.26
CA ALA A 203 6.14 -2.45 4.22
C ALA A 203 5.41 -2.79 2.92
N MET A 204 5.09 -1.78 2.13
CA MET A 204 4.54 -1.96 0.80
C MET A 204 5.66 -2.32 -0.19
N SER A 205 5.33 -3.16 -1.17
CA SER A 205 6.26 -3.52 -2.25
C SER A 205 5.57 -3.52 -3.60
N PHE A 206 6.28 -3.10 -4.62
CA PHE A 206 5.83 -3.11 -6.00
C PHE A 206 7.00 -3.28 -6.96
N THR A 207 6.70 -3.56 -8.22
CA THR A 207 7.69 -3.66 -9.29
C THR A 207 7.35 -2.71 -10.43
N PHE A 208 8.39 -2.12 -11.01
CA PHE A 208 8.26 -1.27 -12.18
C PHE A 208 9.56 -1.29 -12.99
N GLY A 209 9.46 -1.44 -14.32
CA GLY A 209 10.62 -1.39 -15.20
C GLY A 209 11.72 -2.42 -14.89
N GLY A 210 11.35 -3.63 -14.44
CA GLY A 210 12.30 -4.68 -14.05
C GLY A 210 13.03 -4.42 -12.73
N LYS A 211 12.58 -3.45 -11.93
CA LYS A 211 13.08 -3.14 -10.59
C LYS A 211 11.99 -3.39 -9.55
N ALA A 212 12.38 -3.66 -8.30
CA ALA A 212 11.45 -3.70 -7.19
C ALA A 212 11.64 -2.50 -6.26
N TYR A 213 10.59 -2.20 -5.51
CA TYR A 213 10.58 -1.10 -4.57
C TYR A 213 10.03 -1.59 -3.22
N ILE A 214 10.63 -1.11 -2.13
CA ILE A 214 10.12 -1.26 -0.76
C ILE A 214 9.85 0.14 -0.21
N CYS A 215 8.63 0.37 0.21
CA CYS A 215 8.14 1.66 0.68
C CYS A 215 7.68 1.58 2.13
N ALA A 216 8.15 2.48 2.96
CA ALA A 216 7.72 2.66 4.34
C ALA A 216 7.75 1.36 5.19
N GLY A 217 6.65 1.03 5.89
CA GLY A 217 6.59 -0.07 6.87
C GLY A 217 6.95 0.39 8.27
N VAL A 218 7.01 -0.54 9.23
CA VAL A 218 7.20 -0.22 10.65
C VAL A 218 8.39 -0.98 11.25
N ASN A 219 9.15 -0.29 12.11
CA ASN A 219 10.22 -0.84 12.92
C ASN A 219 10.06 -0.39 14.37
N ASN A 220 9.78 -1.32 15.27
CA ASN A 220 9.60 -1.03 16.71
C ASN A 220 8.60 0.09 17.00
N GLY A 221 7.48 0.12 16.26
CA GLY A 221 6.44 1.14 16.39
C GLY A 221 6.71 2.44 15.63
N GLU A 222 7.89 2.60 15.04
CA GLU A 222 8.23 3.78 14.23
C GLU A 222 8.02 3.49 12.74
N VAL A 223 7.20 4.30 12.08
CA VAL A 223 6.98 4.20 10.64
C VAL A 223 8.21 4.71 9.90
N GLN A 224 8.68 3.93 8.94
CA GLN A 224 9.84 4.26 8.12
C GLN A 224 9.44 5.25 7.04
N GLN A 225 10.25 6.27 6.80
CA GLN A 225 9.95 7.40 5.92
C GLN A 225 10.86 7.39 4.68
N ASP A 226 11.07 6.20 4.12
CA ASP A 226 11.98 5.98 3.01
C ASP A 226 11.36 5.08 1.93
N LEU A 227 11.87 5.21 0.72
CA LEU A 227 11.55 4.40 -0.44
C LEU A 227 12.86 3.87 -1.03
N TRP A 228 12.95 2.56 -1.22
CA TRP A 228 14.15 1.89 -1.73
C TRP A 228 13.86 1.15 -3.04
N GLN A 229 14.74 1.30 -4.03
CA GLN A 229 14.67 0.59 -5.30
C GLN A 229 15.75 -0.50 -5.34
N TYR A 230 15.37 -1.71 -5.72
CA TYR A 230 16.25 -2.86 -5.92
C TYR A 230 16.55 -3.09 -7.40
N ASP A 231 17.83 -3.25 -7.72
CA ASP A 231 18.32 -3.71 -9.01
C ASP A 231 18.67 -5.20 -8.93
N PRO A 232 17.91 -6.12 -9.54
CA PRO A 232 18.18 -7.55 -9.46
C PRO A 232 19.44 -7.96 -10.24
N VAL A 233 19.84 -7.20 -11.26
CA VAL A 233 21.03 -7.48 -12.07
C VAL A 233 22.31 -7.15 -11.29
N ALA A 234 22.33 -5.99 -10.63
CA ALA A 234 23.47 -5.57 -9.83
C ALA A 234 23.44 -6.13 -8.39
N ASP A 235 22.31 -6.68 -7.94
CA ASP A 235 22.04 -7.07 -6.55
C ASP A 235 22.32 -5.90 -5.58
N THR A 236 21.78 -4.73 -5.87
CA THR A 236 22.00 -3.51 -5.08
C THR A 236 20.72 -2.75 -4.83
N TRP A 237 20.72 -1.93 -3.76
CA TRP A 237 19.62 -1.03 -3.41
C TRP A 237 20.04 0.43 -3.54
N ALA A 238 19.14 1.27 -4.04
CA ALA A 238 19.28 2.72 -4.11
C ALA A 238 18.11 3.38 -3.39
N GLU A 239 18.41 4.38 -2.56
CA GLU A 239 17.37 5.19 -1.93
C GLU A 239 16.77 6.13 -2.97
N LYS A 240 15.45 6.28 -2.92
CA LYS A 240 14.65 7.15 -3.77
C LYS A 240 14.23 8.40 -2.99
N THR A 241 13.34 9.20 -3.57
CA THR A 241 12.85 10.41 -2.88
C THR A 241 12.31 10.08 -1.48
N LYS A 242 12.51 11.00 -0.55
CA LYS A 242 11.94 10.89 0.81
C LYS A 242 10.41 10.96 0.73
N ILE A 243 9.74 10.32 1.68
CA ILE A 243 8.27 10.25 1.73
C ILE A 243 7.72 10.93 3.00
N TYR A 244 8.26 12.12 3.30
CA TYR A 244 7.82 13.00 4.37
C TYR A 244 8.15 14.44 3.99
N ASN A 245 7.58 15.43 4.70
CA ASN A 245 7.96 16.83 4.54
C ASN A 245 9.42 17.00 5.00
N TYR A 246 10.35 17.12 4.07
CA TYR A 246 11.80 17.17 4.33
C TYR A 246 12.46 18.43 3.79
N SER A 247 11.75 19.25 3.03
CA SER A 247 12.26 20.49 2.45
C SER A 247 11.49 21.71 2.97
N ASP A 248 11.98 22.89 2.67
CA ASP A 248 11.29 24.16 2.94
C ASP A 248 10.35 24.56 1.79
N ASP A 249 10.29 23.74 0.73
CA ASP A 249 9.43 23.94 -0.43
C ASP A 249 8.05 23.34 -0.20
N SER A 250 7.01 23.95 -0.73
CA SER A 250 5.61 23.54 -0.49
C SER A 250 5.19 22.23 -1.17
N TYR A 251 5.99 21.69 -2.07
CA TYR A 251 5.60 20.49 -2.84
C TYR A 251 5.52 19.21 -2.00
N ASP A 252 6.18 19.15 -0.85
CA ASP A 252 6.21 17.99 0.05
C ASP A 252 5.51 18.22 1.40
N ASP A 253 4.83 19.38 1.57
CA ASP A 253 4.14 19.73 2.82
C ASP A 253 3.12 18.65 3.26
N ASP A 254 2.41 18.03 2.32
CA ASP A 254 1.39 17.03 2.57
C ASP A 254 1.91 15.58 2.59
N TRP A 255 3.20 15.35 2.32
CA TRP A 255 3.78 14.01 2.22
C TRP A 255 3.84 13.23 3.53
N GLY A 256 3.53 13.86 4.65
CA GLY A 256 3.45 13.20 5.95
C GLY A 256 2.49 12.01 6.03
N THR A 257 1.55 11.92 5.07
CA THR A 257 0.59 10.81 4.99
C THR A 257 1.04 9.67 4.06
N ILE A 258 2.16 9.80 3.33
CA ILE A 258 2.69 8.72 2.47
C ILE A 258 3.27 7.60 3.33
N ALA A 259 4.08 7.96 4.33
CA ALA A 259 4.73 7.00 5.21
C ALA A 259 3.71 6.30 6.13
N ARG A 260 3.51 5.01 5.91
CA ARG A 260 2.53 4.18 6.64
C ARG A 260 2.90 2.69 6.58
N HIS A 261 2.15 1.84 7.26
CA HIS A 261 2.30 0.39 7.20
C HIS A 261 0.94 -0.29 6.99
N ASN A 262 0.93 -1.58 6.64
CA ASN A 262 -0.28 -2.35 6.34
C ASN A 262 -1.19 -1.68 5.30
N ALA A 263 -0.61 -0.88 4.42
CA ALA A 263 -1.27 -0.25 3.29
C ALA A 263 -1.22 -1.17 2.06
N VAL A 264 -1.95 -0.80 1.04
CA VAL A 264 -1.94 -1.49 -0.25
C VAL A 264 -1.29 -0.63 -1.32
N VAL A 265 -0.69 -1.32 -2.30
CA VAL A 265 -0.24 -0.72 -3.56
C VAL A 265 -0.78 -1.50 -4.75
N PHE A 266 -1.10 -0.78 -5.81
CA PHE A 266 -1.53 -1.32 -7.09
C PHE A 266 -1.06 -0.41 -8.23
N THR A 267 -1.03 -0.93 -9.45
CA THR A 267 -0.53 -0.18 -10.62
C THR A 267 -1.65 0.07 -11.61
N ILE A 268 -1.72 1.28 -12.17
CA ILE A 268 -2.57 1.61 -13.31
C ILE A 268 -1.72 2.41 -14.29
N GLY A 269 -1.62 1.94 -15.53
CA GLY A 269 -0.73 2.53 -16.53
C GLY A 269 0.73 2.47 -16.09
N ASN A 270 1.38 3.61 -16.07
CA ASN A 270 2.78 3.76 -15.68
C ASN A 270 2.97 4.25 -14.22
N TYR A 271 1.90 4.26 -13.44
CA TYR A 271 1.90 4.80 -12.09
C TYR A 271 1.59 3.73 -11.04
N VAL A 272 2.12 3.96 -9.85
CA VAL A 272 1.84 3.15 -8.67
C VAL A 272 0.96 3.96 -7.72
N TYR A 273 -0.11 3.35 -7.22
CA TYR A 273 -1.02 3.98 -6.29
C TYR A 273 -0.89 3.33 -4.92
N LEU A 274 -0.80 4.16 -3.89
CA LEU A 274 -0.75 3.79 -2.48
C LEU A 274 -2.04 4.26 -1.82
N ALA A 275 -2.74 3.36 -1.15
CA ALA A 275 -3.98 3.67 -0.43
C ALA A 275 -4.09 2.89 0.87
N THR A 276 -4.99 3.28 1.74
CA THR A 276 -5.28 2.61 3.02
C THR A 276 -4.08 2.56 4.00
N GLY A 277 -4.09 1.64 4.98
CA GLY A 277 -3.00 1.49 5.95
C GLY A 277 -3.10 2.45 7.13
N GLU A 278 -2.04 2.50 7.93
CA GLU A 278 -2.04 3.27 9.17
C GLU A 278 -0.67 3.87 9.51
N ASN A 279 -0.71 5.00 10.21
CA ASN A 279 0.44 5.63 10.85
C ASN A 279 -0.08 6.34 12.13
N GLY A 280 -0.15 5.60 13.24
CA GLY A 280 -0.80 6.05 14.47
C GLY A 280 -2.33 6.07 14.39
N SER A 281 -2.90 6.34 13.22
CA SER A 281 -4.32 6.22 12.89
C SER A 281 -4.49 5.62 11.50
N ILE A 282 -5.70 5.12 11.21
CA ILE A 282 -6.04 4.63 9.88
C ILE A 282 -6.03 5.81 8.90
N ASN A 283 -5.41 5.59 7.75
CA ASN A 283 -5.22 6.60 6.72
C ASN A 283 -6.17 6.36 5.54
N SER A 284 -6.77 7.42 5.02
CA SER A 284 -7.66 7.37 3.86
C SER A 284 -7.09 8.07 2.63
N THR A 285 -5.93 8.75 2.72
CA THR A 285 -5.33 9.42 1.56
C THR A 285 -4.88 8.40 0.50
N THR A 286 -5.00 8.79 -0.76
CA THR A 286 -4.50 8.04 -1.90
C THR A 286 -3.37 8.81 -2.56
N TRP A 287 -2.26 8.15 -2.82
CA TRP A 287 -1.08 8.75 -3.43
C TRP A 287 -0.73 8.03 -4.73
N ARG A 288 -0.36 8.80 -5.76
CA ARG A 288 0.21 8.31 -7.01
C ARG A 288 1.71 8.56 -7.02
N TYR A 289 2.49 7.51 -7.18
CA TYR A 289 3.93 7.57 -7.40
C TYR A 289 4.25 7.42 -8.88
N ASP A 290 5.12 8.29 -9.39
CA ASP A 290 5.73 8.19 -10.71
C ASP A 290 7.15 7.62 -10.58
N PRO A 291 7.40 6.34 -10.92
CA PRO A 291 8.71 5.73 -10.78
C PRO A 291 9.77 6.28 -11.75
N VAL A 292 9.35 6.94 -12.82
CA VAL A 292 10.25 7.55 -13.82
C VAL A 292 10.80 8.88 -13.29
N ASN A 293 9.92 9.73 -12.78
CA ASN A 293 10.26 11.06 -12.27
C ASN A 293 10.58 11.09 -10.78
N ASP A 294 10.41 9.95 -10.07
CA ASP A 294 10.62 9.81 -8.63
C ASP A 294 9.83 10.85 -7.82
N SER A 295 8.53 10.98 -8.10
CA SER A 295 7.66 12.01 -7.54
C SER A 295 6.31 11.47 -7.10
N TRP A 296 5.72 12.12 -6.10
CA TRP A 296 4.42 11.79 -5.54
C TRP A 296 3.40 12.89 -5.83
N VAL A 297 2.17 12.49 -6.05
CA VAL A 297 1.01 13.38 -6.22
C VAL A 297 -0.16 12.80 -5.47
N GLU A 298 -0.81 13.61 -4.64
CA GLU A 298 -2.03 13.20 -3.95
C GLU A 298 -3.19 13.08 -4.93
N LYS A 299 -4.04 12.10 -4.71
CA LYS A 299 -5.26 11.81 -5.46
C LYS A 299 -6.43 11.77 -4.49
N THR A 300 -7.65 11.75 -5.01
CA THR A 300 -8.86 11.62 -4.19
C THR A 300 -8.71 10.49 -3.18
N GLY A 301 -8.94 10.81 -1.91
CA GLY A 301 -8.83 9.88 -0.80
C GLY A 301 -9.80 8.70 -0.91
N PHE A 302 -9.49 7.61 -0.22
CA PHE A 302 -10.40 6.47 -0.10
C PHE A 302 -11.63 6.91 0.71
N GLU A 303 -12.75 7.16 0.04
CA GLU A 303 -13.95 7.81 0.60
C GLU A 303 -14.68 6.98 1.65
N GLN A 304 -14.50 5.69 1.57
CA GLN A 304 -15.21 4.74 2.42
C GLN A 304 -14.51 4.56 3.77
N THR A 305 -15.01 3.65 4.58
CA THR A 305 -14.37 3.35 5.86
C THR A 305 -12.90 3.04 5.66
N GLY A 306 -12.05 3.91 6.18
CA GLY A 306 -10.58 3.74 6.17
C GLY A 306 -10.20 2.41 6.80
N ARG A 307 -9.20 1.75 6.26
CA ARG A 307 -8.84 0.36 6.62
C ARG A 307 -7.34 0.10 6.62
N THR A 308 -6.95 -0.91 7.37
CA THR A 308 -5.60 -1.45 7.43
C THR A 308 -5.64 -2.96 7.19
N GLY A 309 -4.53 -3.55 6.71
CA GLY A 309 -4.47 -4.99 6.43
C GLY A 309 -5.41 -5.44 5.30
N ALA A 310 -5.75 -4.55 4.39
CA ALA A 310 -6.45 -4.84 3.15
C ALA A 310 -5.54 -5.55 2.13
N VAL A 311 -6.12 -6.09 1.07
CA VAL A 311 -5.38 -6.52 -0.11
C VAL A 311 -5.75 -5.67 -1.33
N ALA A 312 -4.83 -5.62 -2.29
CA ALA A 312 -5.08 -4.99 -3.57
C ALA A 312 -4.56 -5.85 -4.72
N PHE A 313 -5.11 -5.64 -5.89
CA PHE A 313 -4.62 -6.25 -7.12
C PHE A 313 -4.90 -5.38 -8.33
N THR A 314 -4.13 -5.60 -9.38
CA THR A 314 -4.33 -4.97 -10.70
C THR A 314 -4.69 -6.03 -11.71
N ILE A 315 -5.80 -5.86 -12.42
CA ILE A 315 -6.20 -6.70 -13.55
C ILE A 315 -6.63 -5.80 -14.71
N SER A 316 -6.17 -6.10 -15.92
CA SER A 316 -6.56 -5.36 -17.13
C SER A 316 -6.41 -3.84 -16.97
N ASN A 317 -5.33 -3.42 -16.32
CA ASN A 317 -5.02 -2.01 -16.02
C ASN A 317 -6.04 -1.31 -15.09
N ARG A 318 -6.75 -2.08 -14.26
CA ARG A 318 -7.70 -1.61 -13.26
C ARG A 318 -7.20 -1.99 -11.87
N GLY A 319 -7.22 -1.06 -10.93
CA GLY A 319 -6.76 -1.25 -9.55
C GLY A 319 -7.93 -1.47 -8.60
N PHE A 320 -7.85 -2.52 -7.79
CA PHE A 320 -8.89 -2.89 -6.83
C PHE A 320 -8.31 -2.99 -5.41
N VAL A 321 -9.13 -2.58 -4.44
CA VAL A 321 -8.85 -2.71 -3.00
C VAL A 321 -10.03 -3.40 -2.34
N LEU A 322 -9.75 -4.41 -1.50
CA LEU A 322 -10.80 -5.16 -0.80
C LEU A 322 -10.30 -5.68 0.54
N THR A 323 -11.23 -6.17 1.35
CA THR A 323 -10.98 -6.68 2.70
C THR A 323 -10.38 -5.63 3.65
N GLY A 324 -9.68 -6.05 4.69
CA GLY A 324 -9.11 -5.15 5.69
C GLY A 324 -10.00 -4.95 6.92
N ARG A 325 -9.53 -4.12 7.82
CA ARG A 325 -10.24 -3.82 9.07
C ARG A 325 -10.17 -2.35 9.45
N SER A 326 -11.19 -1.89 10.19
CA SER A 326 -11.18 -0.63 10.91
C SER A 326 -11.55 -0.90 12.38
N GLY A 327 -10.56 -0.80 13.26
CA GLY A 327 -10.72 -1.30 14.62
C GLY A 327 -11.06 -2.81 14.63
N THR A 328 -12.25 -3.16 15.13
CA THR A 328 -12.76 -4.55 15.18
C THR A 328 -13.66 -4.90 13.98
N LEU A 329 -14.03 -3.93 13.15
CA LEU A 329 -14.86 -4.16 11.98
C LEU A 329 -14.01 -4.76 10.86
N MET A 330 -14.33 -5.98 10.44
CA MET A 330 -13.76 -6.64 9.28
C MET A 330 -14.60 -6.33 8.05
N MET A 331 -13.95 -6.25 6.90
CA MET A 331 -14.57 -5.83 5.65
C MET A 331 -14.44 -6.91 4.58
N ASP A 332 -15.45 -6.98 3.72
CA ASP A 332 -15.54 -7.83 2.53
C ASP A 332 -15.80 -7.01 1.25
N ASN A 333 -16.10 -5.73 1.37
CA ASN A 333 -16.39 -4.87 0.25
C ASN A 333 -15.14 -4.58 -0.60
N MET A 334 -15.35 -4.47 -1.90
CA MET A 334 -14.31 -4.18 -2.90
C MET A 334 -14.59 -2.86 -3.60
N TYR A 335 -13.52 -2.10 -3.84
CA TYR A 335 -13.56 -0.82 -4.56
C TYR A 335 -12.54 -0.83 -5.69
N GLU A 336 -12.90 -0.22 -6.80
CA GLU A 336 -12.04 0.10 -7.94
C GLU A 336 -11.64 1.56 -7.89
N PHE A 337 -10.38 1.86 -8.18
CA PHE A 337 -9.90 3.23 -8.31
C PHE A 337 -9.85 3.65 -9.78
N LEU A 338 -10.51 4.76 -10.10
CA LEU A 338 -10.56 5.41 -11.41
C LEU A 338 -9.73 6.71 -11.33
N PRO A 339 -8.45 6.70 -11.76
CA PRO A 339 -7.49 7.74 -11.41
C PRO A 339 -7.71 9.09 -12.10
N ASP A 340 -8.46 9.11 -13.19
CA ASP A 340 -8.67 10.30 -14.02
C ASP A 340 -10.13 10.78 -14.02
N ASP A 341 -11.01 10.09 -13.28
CA ASP A 341 -12.41 10.46 -13.13
C ASP A 341 -12.57 11.51 -12.04
N GLU A 342 -13.57 12.37 -12.18
CA GLU A 342 -14.01 13.25 -11.10
C GLU A 342 -14.62 12.40 -9.98
N GLN A 343 -14.46 12.85 -8.74
CA GLN A 343 -15.02 12.18 -7.59
C GLN A 343 -16.56 12.17 -7.68
N VAL A 344 -17.16 11.01 -7.41
CA VAL A 344 -18.60 10.83 -7.27
C VAL A 344 -18.87 10.20 -5.90
N ASP A 345 -19.47 10.97 -4.99
CA ASP A 345 -19.75 10.52 -3.64
C ASP A 345 -20.71 9.32 -3.62
N ASN A 346 -20.30 8.26 -2.95
CA ASN A 346 -21.10 7.06 -2.68
C ASN A 346 -21.52 6.22 -3.90
N ASP A 347 -20.76 6.18 -4.97
CA ASP A 347 -21.04 5.34 -6.14
C ASP A 347 -20.44 3.92 -6.09
#